data_15c4dac346b59b2f76bda28b6ab2455b
#
_entry.id   15c4dac346b59b2f76bda28b6ab2455b
#
_cell.length_a   1.000
_cell.length_b   1.000
_cell.length_c   1.000
_cell.angle_alpha   90.00
_cell.angle_beta   90.00
_cell.angle_gamma   90.00
#
_symmetry.space_group_name_H-M   'P 1'
#
loop_
_entity.id
_entity.type
_entity.pdbx_description
1 polymer ?
#
loop_
_entity_poly.entity_id
_entity_poly.type
_entity_poly.pdbx_seq_one_letter_code
_entity_poly.pdbx_strand_id
1 'polypeptide(L)'
;YILIYNLNRSKEFDKYAKKLSKKTGLKLVRFCTRYDQFYRPGKSMLVPEVFDFITLISNAKYVLTDSFHATAFSMNMNTEPICVYPNEFGGRLRSFLELTDSLQRHISDYSDFDVVNRKVDFEKVNTILNKERQKTRNFLEKVFGSESGENNEK
;
A
#
# COMPACT_ATOMS: atom_id res chain seq x y z
N TYR A 1 6.97 7.06 -12.07
CA TYR A 1 7.81 7.20 -10.87
C TYR A 1 7.61 6.05 -9.89
N ILE A 2 8.54 5.94 -8.94
CA ILE A 2 8.39 5.11 -7.74
C ILE A 2 7.96 6.03 -6.60
N LEU A 3 6.78 5.79 -6.03
CA LEU A 3 6.34 6.47 -4.82
C LEU A 3 6.98 5.80 -3.61
N ILE A 4 7.56 6.59 -2.73
CA ILE A 4 8.06 6.16 -1.43
C ILE A 4 7.07 6.62 -0.36
N TYR A 5 6.49 5.67 0.36
CA TYR A 5 5.71 5.90 1.57
C TYR A 5 6.23 4.98 2.67
N ASN A 6 7.04 5.53 3.56
CA ASN A 6 7.68 4.72 4.57
C ASN A 6 7.54 5.34 5.96
N LEU A 7 7.10 4.55 6.92
CA LEU A 7 6.81 4.98 8.29
C LEU A 7 8.03 4.83 9.20
N ASN A 8 8.82 3.78 8.97
CA ASN A 8 9.98 3.48 9.79
C ASN A 8 11.25 4.16 9.26
N ARG A 9 12.19 4.46 10.17
CA ARG A 9 13.50 5.00 9.78
C ARG A 9 14.42 3.86 9.37
N SER A 10 14.85 3.81 8.11
CA SER A 10 15.82 2.82 7.62
C SER A 10 16.72 3.46 6.56
N LYS A 11 18.03 3.40 6.80
CA LYS A 11 19.04 3.83 5.82
C LYS A 11 19.13 2.84 4.65
N GLU A 12 18.92 1.56 4.93
CA GLU A 12 18.93 0.46 3.96
C GLU A 12 17.78 0.61 2.97
N PHE A 13 16.59 0.93 3.47
CA PHE A 13 15.43 1.25 2.64
C PHE A 13 15.72 2.41 1.66
N ASP A 14 16.32 3.48 2.16
CA ASP A 14 16.67 4.65 1.32
C ASP A 14 17.76 4.31 0.28
N LYS A 15 18.74 3.48 0.64
CA LYS A 15 19.75 2.97 -0.32
C LYS A 15 19.11 2.10 -1.38
N TYR A 16 18.20 1.21 -0.98
CA TYR A 16 17.44 0.36 -1.89
C TYR A 16 16.63 1.20 -2.88
N ALA A 17 15.87 2.19 -2.40
CA ALA A 17 15.09 3.08 -3.23
C ALA A 17 15.94 3.77 -4.32
N LYS A 18 17.13 4.28 -3.96
CA LYS A 18 18.08 4.89 -4.93
C LYS A 18 18.56 3.88 -5.96
N LYS A 19 18.90 2.65 -5.56
CA LYS A 19 19.37 1.60 -6.48
C LYS A 19 18.22 1.15 -7.40
N LEU A 20 17.02 0.99 -6.85
CA LEU A 20 15.82 0.63 -7.61
C LEU A 20 15.51 1.68 -8.69
N SER A 21 15.55 2.96 -8.33
CA SER A 21 15.40 4.09 -9.26
C SER A 21 16.41 4.01 -10.41
N LYS A 22 17.70 3.79 -10.10
CA LYS A 22 18.75 3.65 -11.12
C LYS A 22 18.51 2.45 -12.04
N LYS A 23 18.08 1.30 -11.49
CA LYS A 23 17.82 0.09 -12.28
C LYS A 23 16.61 0.21 -13.20
N THR A 24 15.57 0.91 -12.75
CA THR A 24 14.31 1.06 -13.49
C THR A 24 14.26 2.30 -14.38
N GLY A 25 15.17 3.27 -14.19
CA GLY A 25 15.11 4.58 -14.83
C GLY A 25 14.01 5.50 -14.29
N LEU A 26 13.25 5.07 -13.26
CA LEU A 26 12.12 5.81 -12.74
C LEU A 26 12.56 6.83 -11.69
N LYS A 27 11.95 8.02 -11.71
CA LYS A 27 12.15 9.05 -10.69
C LYS A 27 11.59 8.58 -9.34
N LEU A 28 12.17 9.09 -8.24
CA LEU A 28 11.62 8.90 -6.90
C LEU A 28 10.75 10.08 -6.50
N VAL A 29 9.57 9.81 -5.99
CA VAL A 29 8.69 10.77 -5.30
C VAL A 29 8.48 10.26 -3.88
N ARG A 30 8.61 11.13 -2.87
CA ARG A 30 8.44 10.75 -1.47
C ARG A 30 7.27 11.51 -0.87
N PHE A 31 6.29 10.76 -0.38
CA PHE A 31 5.23 11.28 0.47
C PHE A 31 5.76 11.40 1.91
N CYS A 32 5.91 12.64 2.37
CA CYS A 32 6.51 12.92 3.68
C CYS A 32 5.42 13.11 4.73
N THR A 33 5.36 12.22 5.69
CA THR A 33 4.51 12.33 6.89
C THR A 33 5.23 13.05 8.03
N ARG A 34 6.53 13.27 7.90
CA ARG A 34 7.39 13.93 8.89
C ARG A 34 8.42 14.84 8.21
N TYR A 35 8.80 15.91 8.87
CA TYR A 35 9.78 16.87 8.34
C TYR A 35 11.18 16.26 8.11
N ASP A 36 11.60 15.27 8.90
CA ASP A 36 12.89 14.59 8.73
C ASP A 36 13.00 13.82 7.41
N GLN A 37 11.90 13.51 6.78
CA GLN A 37 11.85 12.81 5.49
C GLN A 37 12.16 13.71 4.30
N PHE A 38 12.06 15.02 4.46
CA PHE A 38 12.30 16.01 3.40
C PHE A 38 13.68 15.90 2.76
N TYR A 39 14.71 15.63 3.57
CA TYR A 39 16.09 15.52 3.11
C TYR A 39 16.49 14.11 2.63
N ARG A 40 15.53 13.18 2.58
CA ARG A 40 15.75 11.81 2.13
C ARG A 40 15.57 11.68 0.61
N PRO A 41 15.98 10.53 0.00
CA PRO A 41 15.86 10.32 -1.43
C PRO A 41 14.45 10.50 -1.97
N GLY A 42 14.34 11.18 -3.13
CA GLY A 42 13.12 11.43 -3.85
C GLY A 42 12.69 12.91 -3.84
N LYS A 43 11.86 13.31 -4.78
CA LYS A 43 11.18 14.60 -4.75
C LYS A 43 10.17 14.57 -3.60
N SER A 44 10.42 15.36 -2.57
CA SER A 44 9.61 15.39 -1.37
C SER A 44 8.29 16.15 -1.56
N MET A 45 7.19 15.52 -1.13
CA MET A 45 5.88 16.14 -0.96
C MET A 45 5.64 16.31 0.54
N LEU A 46 5.76 17.54 1.05
CA LEU A 46 5.61 17.84 2.48
C LEU A 46 4.15 18.01 2.85
N VAL A 47 3.73 17.28 3.87
CA VAL A 47 2.41 17.35 4.48
C VAL A 47 1.31 17.44 3.41
N PRO A 48 1.29 16.52 2.43
CA PRO A 48 0.28 16.54 1.38
C PRO A 48 -1.11 16.23 1.95
N GLU A 49 -2.14 16.68 1.28
CA GLU A 49 -3.53 16.38 1.64
C GLU A 49 -3.88 14.90 1.41
N VAL A 50 -4.99 14.44 2.00
CA VAL A 50 -5.43 13.04 1.88
C VAL A 50 -5.66 12.64 0.42
N PHE A 51 -6.22 13.54 -0.39
CA PHE A 51 -6.45 13.26 -1.82
C PHE A 51 -5.15 13.20 -2.63
N ASP A 52 -4.10 13.90 -2.21
CA ASP A 52 -2.77 13.78 -2.82
C ASP A 52 -2.21 12.37 -2.65
N PHE A 53 -2.46 11.72 -1.49
CA PHE A 53 -2.03 10.35 -1.25
C PHE A 53 -2.62 9.37 -2.27
N ILE A 54 -3.92 9.46 -2.52
CA ILE A 54 -4.61 8.60 -3.50
C ILE A 54 -4.09 8.88 -4.90
N THR A 55 -3.97 10.15 -5.27
CA THR A 55 -3.49 10.58 -6.59
C THR A 55 -2.04 10.12 -6.83
N LEU A 56 -1.18 10.24 -5.83
CA LEU A 56 0.22 9.81 -5.92
C LEU A 56 0.33 8.29 -6.06
N ILE A 57 -0.49 7.51 -5.36
CA ILE A 57 -0.51 6.05 -5.49
C ILE A 57 -1.00 5.65 -6.88
N SER A 58 -2.14 6.16 -7.31
CA SER A 58 -2.77 5.74 -8.58
C SER A 58 -1.91 6.06 -9.82
N ASN A 59 -1.08 7.10 -9.76
CA ASN A 59 -0.19 7.48 -10.85
C ASN A 59 1.24 6.93 -10.73
N ALA A 60 1.57 6.20 -9.67
CA ALA A 60 2.88 5.58 -9.51
C ALA A 60 3.00 4.30 -10.34
N LYS A 61 4.20 4.01 -10.85
CA LYS A 61 4.52 2.70 -11.42
C LYS A 61 4.70 1.65 -10.33
N TYR A 62 5.35 2.06 -9.23
CA TYR A 62 5.56 1.24 -8.05
C TYR A 62 5.37 2.07 -6.78
N VAL A 63 4.87 1.44 -5.73
CA VAL A 63 4.79 2.03 -4.38
C VAL A 63 5.72 1.23 -3.47
N LEU A 64 6.87 1.80 -3.14
CA LEU A 64 7.82 1.22 -2.19
C LEU A 64 7.43 1.62 -0.77
N THR A 65 7.06 0.65 0.06
CA THR A 65 6.44 0.93 1.36
C THR A 65 6.68 -0.15 2.42
N ASP A 66 6.66 0.26 3.68
CA ASP A 66 6.57 -0.58 4.87
C ASP A 66 5.20 -0.41 5.59
N SER A 67 4.24 0.22 4.93
CA SER A 67 2.92 0.54 5.47
C SER A 67 1.83 -0.38 4.94
N PHE A 68 1.04 -0.93 5.86
CA PHE A 68 -0.19 -1.64 5.53
C PHE A 68 -1.15 -0.78 4.70
N HIS A 69 -1.39 0.47 5.12
CA HIS A 69 -2.32 1.36 4.42
C HIS A 69 -1.88 1.64 2.98
N ALA A 70 -0.61 1.98 2.78
CA ALA A 70 -0.11 2.24 1.43
C ALA A 70 -0.20 1.00 0.53
N THR A 71 0.04 -0.20 1.08
CA THR A 71 -0.13 -1.45 0.34
C THR A 71 -1.60 -1.70 -0.02
N ALA A 72 -2.52 -1.52 0.94
CA ALA A 72 -3.95 -1.69 0.70
C ALA A 72 -4.49 -0.70 -0.34
N PHE A 73 -4.10 0.58 -0.26
CA PHE A 73 -4.46 1.56 -1.29
C PHE A 73 -3.85 1.23 -2.64
N SER A 74 -2.59 0.77 -2.70
CA SER A 74 -1.95 0.34 -3.95
C SER A 74 -2.74 -0.78 -4.63
N MET A 75 -3.14 -1.81 -3.89
CA MET A 75 -3.96 -2.90 -4.42
C MET A 75 -5.32 -2.40 -4.91
N ASN A 76 -5.98 -1.49 -4.17
CA ASN A 76 -7.26 -0.92 -4.56
C ASN A 76 -7.17 -0.02 -5.81
N MET A 77 -6.01 0.60 -6.06
CA MET A 77 -5.75 1.46 -7.23
C MET A 77 -5.08 0.71 -8.39
N ASN A 78 -4.92 -0.61 -8.30
CA ASN A 78 -4.22 -1.44 -9.28
C ASN A 78 -2.79 -0.97 -9.55
N THR A 79 -2.12 -0.51 -8.50
CA THR A 79 -0.73 -0.04 -8.54
C THR A 79 0.17 -1.08 -7.87
N GLU A 80 1.28 -1.42 -8.50
CA GLU A 80 2.25 -2.43 -8.05
C GLU A 80 2.95 -2.02 -6.73
N PRO A 81 2.64 -2.61 -5.57
CA PRO A 81 3.39 -2.32 -4.36
C PRO A 81 4.71 -3.09 -4.34
N ILE A 82 5.71 -2.56 -3.66
CA ILE A 82 6.93 -3.25 -3.23
C ILE A 82 6.98 -3.13 -1.72
N CYS A 83 6.75 -4.24 -1.03
CA CYS A 83 6.49 -4.26 0.39
C CYS A 83 7.72 -4.70 1.17
N VAL A 84 8.05 -3.94 2.21
CA VAL A 84 9.05 -4.30 3.22
C VAL A 84 8.32 -4.52 4.53
N TYR A 85 8.47 -5.70 5.15
CA TYR A 85 7.83 -5.90 6.44
C TYR A 85 8.57 -5.10 7.52
N PRO A 86 7.85 -4.31 8.32
CA PRO A 86 8.42 -3.71 9.51
C PRO A 86 8.76 -4.81 10.53
N ASN A 87 9.78 -4.58 11.36
CA ASN A 87 10.19 -5.52 12.41
C ASN A 87 9.03 -5.80 13.40
N GLU A 88 8.25 -4.76 13.68
CA GLU A 88 7.03 -4.85 14.48
C GLU A 88 5.82 -4.68 13.57
N PHE A 89 4.72 -5.38 13.87
CA PHE A 89 3.44 -5.30 13.14
C PHE A 89 3.47 -5.76 11.66
N GLY A 90 4.51 -6.47 11.21
CA GLY A 90 4.59 -7.03 9.84
C GLY A 90 3.48 -8.05 9.53
N GLY A 91 2.87 -8.64 10.55
CA GLY A 91 1.83 -9.67 10.41
C GLY A 91 0.60 -9.21 9.60
N ARG A 92 0.11 -7.97 9.84
CA ARG A 92 -1.04 -7.43 9.08
C ARG A 92 -0.75 -7.28 7.59
N LEU A 93 0.46 -6.79 7.28
CA LEU A 93 0.89 -6.60 5.90
C LEU A 93 1.03 -7.96 5.19
N ARG A 94 1.62 -8.93 5.88
CA ARG A 94 1.76 -10.30 5.38
C ARG A 94 0.38 -10.94 5.14
N SER A 95 -0.51 -10.91 6.13
CA SER A 95 -1.87 -11.49 5.99
C SER A 95 -2.67 -10.86 4.85
N PHE A 96 -2.48 -9.56 4.59
CA PHE A 96 -3.13 -8.90 3.47
C PHE A 96 -2.56 -9.34 2.11
N LEU A 97 -1.23 -9.50 2.00
CA LEU A 97 -0.60 -10.03 0.79
C LEU A 97 -0.97 -11.51 0.56
N GLU A 98 -1.11 -12.30 1.63
CA GLU A 98 -1.63 -13.68 1.56
C GLU A 98 -3.09 -13.69 1.07
N LEU A 99 -3.95 -12.87 1.66
CA LEU A 99 -5.36 -12.75 1.25
C LEU A 99 -5.50 -12.40 -0.23
N THR A 100 -4.67 -11.49 -0.73
CA THR A 100 -4.71 -10.99 -2.12
C THR A 100 -3.87 -11.83 -3.08
N ASP A 101 -3.31 -12.95 -2.64
CA ASP A 101 -2.38 -13.79 -3.40
C ASP A 101 -1.24 -13.00 -4.06
N SER A 102 -0.62 -12.13 -3.27
CA SER A 102 0.36 -11.14 -3.73
C SER A 102 1.65 -11.15 -2.92
N LEU A 103 1.98 -12.28 -2.25
CA LEU A 103 3.21 -12.43 -1.44
C LEU A 103 4.49 -12.16 -2.23
N GLN A 104 4.47 -12.39 -3.55
CA GLN A 104 5.60 -12.08 -4.44
C GLN A 104 5.97 -10.59 -4.48
N ARG A 105 5.14 -9.72 -3.93
CA ARG A 105 5.41 -8.27 -3.82
C ARG A 105 6.20 -7.90 -2.55
N HIS A 106 6.41 -8.85 -1.65
CA HIS A 106 7.30 -8.67 -0.51
C HIS A 106 8.76 -8.90 -0.92
N ILE A 107 9.64 -8.04 -0.43
CA ILE A 107 11.09 -8.23 -0.47
C ILE A 107 11.60 -8.57 0.92
N SER A 108 12.35 -9.66 1.05
CA SER A 108 12.94 -10.11 2.31
C SER A 108 14.24 -9.40 2.64
N ASP A 109 14.92 -8.93 1.61
CA ASP A 109 16.17 -8.17 1.74
C ASP A 109 16.28 -7.08 0.67
N TYR A 110 17.18 -6.14 0.90
CA TYR A 110 17.41 -5.00 0.01
C TYR A 110 18.34 -5.30 -1.19
N SER A 111 18.55 -6.57 -1.53
CA SER A 111 19.20 -7.01 -2.77
C SER A 111 18.22 -7.47 -3.84
N ASP A 112 16.97 -7.71 -3.47
CA ASP A 112 15.91 -8.21 -4.35
C ASP A 112 15.35 -7.11 -5.25
N PHE A 113 15.96 -6.92 -6.41
CA PHE A 113 15.48 -6.01 -7.44
C PHE A 113 14.61 -6.70 -8.49
N ASP A 114 14.52 -8.04 -8.46
CA ASP A 114 13.70 -8.79 -9.39
C ASP A 114 12.19 -8.67 -9.09
N VAL A 115 11.85 -8.11 -7.95
CA VAL A 115 10.47 -7.77 -7.56
C VAL A 115 9.72 -6.99 -8.66
N VAL A 116 10.39 -6.19 -9.47
CA VAL A 116 9.76 -5.42 -10.57
C VAL A 116 9.24 -6.31 -11.70
N ASN A 117 9.73 -7.54 -11.81
CA ASN A 117 9.31 -8.52 -12.81
C ASN A 117 8.16 -9.41 -12.31
N ARG A 118 7.92 -9.48 -11.01
CA ARG A 118 6.86 -10.27 -10.38
C ARG A 118 5.57 -9.47 -10.32
N LYS A 119 4.72 -9.61 -11.34
CA LYS A 119 3.48 -8.83 -11.48
C LYS A 119 2.37 -9.29 -10.53
N VAL A 120 1.49 -8.36 -10.19
CA VAL A 120 0.23 -8.64 -9.50
C VAL A 120 -0.83 -8.99 -10.55
N ASP A 121 -1.60 -10.04 -10.30
CA ASP A 121 -2.84 -10.32 -11.01
C ASP A 121 -3.96 -9.46 -10.42
N PHE A 122 -4.14 -8.26 -10.96
CA PHE A 122 -5.14 -7.33 -10.44
C PHE A 122 -6.59 -7.76 -10.71
N GLU A 123 -6.86 -8.62 -11.69
CA GLU A 123 -8.21 -9.18 -11.90
C GLU A 123 -8.57 -10.09 -10.72
N LYS A 124 -7.64 -10.96 -10.34
CA LYS A 124 -7.79 -11.83 -9.17
C LYS A 124 -7.89 -11.02 -7.88
N VAL A 125 -7.01 -10.05 -7.67
CA VAL A 125 -7.03 -9.16 -6.49
C VAL A 125 -8.37 -8.44 -6.38
N ASN A 126 -8.86 -7.84 -7.45
CA ASN A 126 -10.15 -7.12 -7.46
C ASN A 126 -11.33 -8.06 -7.15
N THR A 127 -11.30 -9.28 -7.66
CA THR A 127 -12.31 -10.30 -7.35
C THR A 127 -12.32 -10.63 -5.85
N ILE A 128 -11.15 -10.85 -5.25
CA ILE A 128 -10.99 -11.11 -3.81
C ILE A 128 -11.49 -9.92 -2.99
N LEU A 129 -11.03 -8.70 -3.31
CA LEU A 129 -11.41 -7.50 -2.57
C LEU A 129 -12.92 -7.22 -2.67
N ASN A 130 -13.54 -7.45 -3.82
CA ASN A 130 -14.99 -7.29 -3.98
C ASN A 130 -15.78 -8.30 -3.14
N LYS A 131 -15.31 -9.54 -3.07
CA LYS A 131 -15.90 -10.57 -2.20
C LYS A 131 -15.83 -10.15 -0.71
N GLU A 132 -14.69 -9.63 -0.26
CA GLU A 132 -14.51 -9.17 1.12
C GLU A 132 -15.37 -7.92 1.42
N ARG A 133 -15.48 -6.97 0.48
CA ARG A 133 -16.40 -5.83 0.60
C ARG A 133 -17.85 -6.27 0.73
N GLN A 134 -18.28 -7.28 -0.06
CA GLN A 134 -19.64 -7.79 0.03
C GLN A 134 -19.93 -8.46 1.37
N LYS A 135 -18.98 -9.24 1.91
CA LYS A 135 -19.11 -9.82 3.26
C LYS A 135 -19.27 -8.72 4.32
N THR A 136 -18.45 -7.68 4.25
CA THR A 136 -18.52 -6.54 5.18
C THR A 136 -19.85 -5.81 5.06
N ARG A 137 -20.32 -5.56 3.84
CA ARG A 137 -21.63 -4.92 3.59
C ARG A 137 -22.76 -5.74 4.19
N ASN A 138 -22.83 -7.04 3.90
CA ASN A 138 -23.87 -7.93 4.43
C ASN A 138 -23.84 -7.97 5.96
N PHE A 139 -22.64 -7.94 6.57
CA PHE A 139 -22.51 -7.88 8.00
C PHE A 139 -23.07 -6.56 8.58
N LEU A 140 -22.70 -5.42 7.98
CA LEU A 140 -23.19 -4.10 8.42
C LEU A 140 -24.70 -3.97 8.23
N GLU A 141 -25.26 -4.44 7.12
CA GLU A 141 -26.70 -4.46 6.89
C GLU A 141 -27.43 -5.32 7.93
N LYS A 142 -26.85 -6.47 8.32
CA LYS A 142 -27.40 -7.30 9.38
C LYS A 142 -27.38 -6.64 10.74
N VAL A 143 -26.30 -5.90 11.07
CA VAL A 143 -26.12 -5.24 12.39
C VAL A 143 -26.98 -3.99 12.49
N PHE A 144 -26.98 -3.15 11.45
CA PHE A 144 -27.67 -1.85 11.49
C PHE A 144 -29.07 -1.87 10.88
N GLY A 145 -29.38 -2.84 10.01
CA GLY A 145 -30.72 -3.01 9.43
C GLY A 145 -31.78 -3.57 10.40
N SER A 146 -31.35 -4.20 11.49
CA SER A 146 -32.25 -4.71 12.54
C SER A 146 -32.79 -3.62 13.48
N GLU A 147 -32.19 -2.42 13.52
CA GLU A 147 -32.66 -1.32 14.38
C GLU A 147 -33.78 -0.47 13.77
N SER A 148 -34.05 -0.60 12.47
CA SER A 148 -35.09 0.17 11.79
C SER A 148 -36.51 -0.45 11.88
N GLY A 149 -36.65 -1.60 12.52
CA GLY A 149 -37.92 -2.35 12.61
C GLY A 149 -38.73 -2.20 13.88
N GLU A 150 -38.22 -1.55 14.96
CA GLU A 150 -38.90 -1.54 16.27
C GLU A 150 -39.48 -0.20 16.69
N ASN A 151 -39.53 0.84 15.90
CA ASN A 151 -40.08 2.14 16.26
C ASN A 151 -41.33 2.59 15.49
N ASN A 152 -42.23 1.67 15.12
CA ASN A 152 -43.56 2.06 14.66
C ASN A 152 -44.65 1.13 15.19
N GLU A 153 -44.80 1.07 16.49
CA GLU A 153 -46.07 0.69 17.15
C GLU A 153 -46.07 1.19 18.57
N LYS A 154 -46.51 2.46 18.76
CA LYS A 154 -47.29 2.91 19.95
C LYS A 154 -47.99 4.22 19.64
#